data_d83ce39b83fed4a10f48c66507ae029b
#
_entry.id   d83ce39b83fed4a10f48c66507ae029b
#
_cell.length_a   1.000
_cell.length_b   1.000
_cell.length_c   1.000
_cell.angle_alpha   90.00
_cell.angle_beta   90.00
_cell.angle_gamma   90.00
#
_symmetry.space_group_name_H-M   'P 1'
#
loop_
_entity.id
_entity.type
_entity.pdbx_description
1 polymer ?
#
loop_
_entity_poly.entity_id
_entity_poly.type
_entity_poly.pdbx_seq_one_letter_code
_entity_poly.pdbx_strand_id
1 'polypeptide(L)'
;MTCKNATLPEILELSPRLEDADPGVRRLALIELADLELPEALPLLVAALRGDPDPGVRGEAARLLEAWEEDAVVDALCAALADPLPAVAEAAAQSLGELKEPAAGRRLLPWLGHADAFVRASVLRALRELRLEESAVPALAALGDPQAAVRREAVAVLGWLRH
;
A
#
# COMPACT_ATOMS: atom_id res chain seq x y z
N MET A 1 -6.63 -21.64 20.47
CA MET A 1 -6.53 -21.01 19.15
C MET A 1 -7.65 -21.58 18.30
N THR A 2 -8.78 -20.91 18.27
CA THR A 2 -9.93 -21.31 17.44
C THR A 2 -9.74 -20.65 16.09
N CYS A 3 -9.32 -21.42 15.07
CA CYS A 3 -9.51 -21.03 13.69
C CYS A 3 -11.02 -20.81 13.50
N LYS A 4 -11.45 -19.56 13.42
CA LYS A 4 -12.76 -19.25 12.89
C LYS A 4 -12.73 -19.74 11.44
N ASN A 5 -13.52 -20.74 11.10
CA ASN A 5 -13.86 -21.04 9.71
C ASN A 5 -14.76 -19.90 9.22
N ALA A 6 -14.16 -18.76 8.92
CA ALA A 6 -14.86 -17.70 8.22
C ALA A 6 -15.24 -18.25 6.83
N THR A 7 -16.46 -18.04 6.44
CA THR A 7 -17.05 -18.66 5.25
C THR A 7 -17.54 -17.60 4.27
N LEU A 8 -17.64 -17.94 3.00
CA LEU A 8 -18.25 -17.10 1.95
C LEU A 8 -19.58 -16.42 2.38
N PRO A 9 -20.47 -17.02 3.18
CA PRO A 9 -21.64 -16.34 3.70
C PRO A 9 -21.36 -15.06 4.48
N GLU A 10 -20.28 -14.99 5.28
CA GLU A 10 -19.94 -13.80 6.09
C GLU A 10 -19.55 -12.62 5.18
N ILE A 11 -18.81 -12.87 4.09
CA ILE A 11 -18.49 -11.85 3.09
C ILE A 11 -19.76 -11.34 2.39
N LEU A 12 -20.70 -12.25 2.07
CA LEU A 12 -21.97 -11.88 1.44
C LEU A 12 -22.84 -11.01 2.35
N GLU A 13 -22.79 -11.20 3.67
CA GLU A 13 -23.49 -10.37 4.64
C GLU A 13 -22.87 -8.96 4.76
N LEU A 14 -21.56 -8.83 4.59
CA LEU A 14 -20.85 -7.56 4.63
C LEU A 14 -20.96 -6.75 3.33
N SER A 15 -21.11 -7.42 2.19
CA SER A 15 -21.10 -6.76 0.86
C SER A 15 -22.10 -5.60 0.74
N PRO A 16 -23.38 -5.69 1.21
CA PRO A 16 -24.29 -4.56 1.15
C PRO A 16 -23.84 -3.35 1.96
N ARG A 17 -23.11 -3.58 3.06
CA ARG A 17 -22.60 -2.50 3.93
C ARG A 17 -21.41 -1.78 3.32
N LEU A 18 -20.71 -2.38 2.36
CA LEU A 18 -19.65 -1.72 1.58
C LEU A 18 -20.22 -0.69 0.58
N GLU A 19 -21.50 -0.77 0.27
CA GLU A 19 -22.20 0.14 -0.62
C GLU A 19 -23.10 1.16 0.13
N ASP A 20 -23.05 1.16 1.47
CA ASP A 20 -23.86 2.07 2.30
C ASP A 20 -23.53 3.53 2.00
N ALA A 21 -24.54 4.39 2.10
CA ALA A 21 -24.39 5.84 1.90
C ALA A 21 -23.47 6.47 2.97
N ASP A 22 -23.46 5.92 4.19
CA ASP A 22 -22.64 6.39 5.29
C ASP A 22 -21.20 5.83 5.18
N PRO A 23 -20.16 6.67 5.00
CA PRO A 23 -18.79 6.22 4.97
C PRO A 23 -18.33 5.53 6.26
N GLY A 24 -18.94 5.85 7.40
CA GLY A 24 -18.67 5.17 8.67
C GLY A 24 -19.09 3.70 8.64
N VAL A 25 -20.24 3.41 8.03
CA VAL A 25 -20.72 2.03 7.85
C VAL A 25 -19.81 1.27 6.89
N ARG A 26 -19.41 1.89 5.77
CA ARG A 26 -18.48 1.27 4.83
C ARG A 26 -17.12 0.97 5.48
N ARG A 27 -16.56 1.89 6.29
CA ARG A 27 -15.31 1.70 7.03
C ARG A 27 -15.40 0.51 8.01
N LEU A 28 -16.47 0.43 8.78
CA LEU A 28 -16.67 -0.69 9.70
C LEU A 28 -16.77 -2.03 8.96
N ALA A 29 -17.48 -2.05 7.82
CA ALA A 29 -17.56 -3.24 6.99
C ALA A 29 -16.17 -3.68 6.46
N LEU A 30 -15.30 -2.75 6.08
CA LEU A 30 -13.92 -3.06 5.65
C LEU A 30 -13.09 -3.66 6.79
N ILE A 31 -13.22 -3.13 8.02
CA ILE A 31 -12.52 -3.65 9.20
C ILE A 31 -12.99 -5.09 9.48
N GLU A 32 -14.30 -5.30 9.54
CA GLU A 32 -14.88 -6.63 9.76
C GLU A 32 -14.46 -7.61 8.66
N LEU A 33 -14.36 -7.13 7.41
CA LEU A 33 -13.94 -7.92 6.26
C LEU A 33 -12.45 -8.33 6.37
N ALA A 34 -11.59 -7.41 6.80
CA ALA A 34 -10.17 -7.68 7.01
C ALA A 34 -9.95 -8.67 8.15
N ASP A 35 -10.74 -8.58 9.23
CA ASP A 35 -10.68 -9.48 10.38
C ASP A 35 -11.05 -10.94 10.03
N LEU A 36 -11.69 -11.18 8.89
CA LEU A 36 -11.95 -12.53 8.40
C LEU A 36 -10.68 -13.24 7.92
N GLU A 37 -9.66 -12.48 7.53
CA GLU A 37 -8.39 -13.00 6.99
C GLU A 37 -8.59 -13.94 5.79
N LEU A 38 -9.65 -13.72 5.00
CA LEU A 38 -9.99 -14.53 3.84
C LEU A 38 -9.41 -13.93 2.56
N PRO A 39 -8.78 -14.72 1.70
CA PRO A 39 -8.29 -14.23 0.40
C PRO A 39 -9.39 -13.59 -0.46
N GLU A 40 -10.63 -14.04 -0.33
CA GLU A 40 -11.81 -13.51 -1.03
C GLU A 40 -12.19 -12.08 -0.59
N ALA A 41 -11.75 -11.65 0.59
CA ALA A 41 -11.94 -10.28 1.08
C ALA A 41 -11.02 -9.29 0.35
N LEU A 42 -9.87 -9.75 -0.12
CA LEU A 42 -8.83 -8.92 -0.70
C LEU A 42 -9.29 -8.07 -1.90
N PRO A 43 -10.02 -8.61 -2.91
CA PRO A 43 -10.53 -7.80 -4.01
C PRO A 43 -11.45 -6.66 -3.56
N LEU A 44 -12.20 -6.84 -2.48
CA LEU A 44 -13.11 -5.83 -1.94
C LEU A 44 -12.35 -4.70 -1.24
N LEU A 45 -11.32 -5.03 -0.46
CA LEU A 45 -10.43 -4.06 0.16
C LEU A 45 -9.69 -3.23 -0.90
N VAL A 46 -9.16 -3.89 -1.93
CA VAL A 46 -8.48 -3.23 -3.06
C VAL A 46 -9.46 -2.33 -3.84
N ALA A 47 -10.70 -2.77 -4.05
CA ALA A 47 -11.72 -1.96 -4.72
C ALA A 47 -12.05 -0.69 -3.91
N ALA A 48 -12.20 -0.81 -2.59
CA ALA A 48 -12.43 0.33 -1.71
C ALA A 48 -11.27 1.34 -1.75
N LEU A 49 -10.01 0.87 -1.69
CA LEU A 49 -8.85 1.74 -1.81
C LEU A 49 -8.85 2.52 -3.13
N ARG A 50 -9.19 1.87 -4.24
CA ARG A 50 -9.13 2.46 -5.58
C ARG A 50 -10.28 3.41 -5.89
N GLY A 51 -11.46 3.18 -5.33
CA GLY A 51 -12.67 3.79 -5.86
C GLY A 51 -13.66 4.36 -4.85
N ASP A 52 -13.46 4.21 -3.53
CA ASP A 52 -14.41 4.78 -2.59
C ASP A 52 -14.41 6.32 -2.68
N PRO A 53 -15.58 6.97 -2.76
CA PRO A 53 -15.66 8.43 -2.83
C PRO A 53 -15.12 9.13 -1.58
N ASP A 54 -15.21 8.50 -0.41
CA ASP A 54 -14.73 9.06 0.84
C ASP A 54 -13.26 8.75 1.09
N PRO A 55 -12.39 9.76 1.29
CA PRO A 55 -10.97 9.54 1.51
C PRO A 55 -10.66 8.82 2.82
N GLY A 56 -11.53 8.92 3.83
CA GLY A 56 -11.37 8.16 5.08
C GLY A 56 -11.56 6.67 4.88
N VAL A 57 -12.47 6.26 3.97
CA VAL A 57 -12.65 4.86 3.57
C VAL A 57 -11.45 4.37 2.78
N ARG A 58 -10.96 5.15 1.80
CA ARG A 58 -9.74 4.80 1.06
C ARG A 58 -8.51 4.66 1.96
N GLY A 59 -8.31 5.61 2.89
CA GLY A 59 -7.20 5.56 3.84
C GLY A 59 -7.28 4.38 4.80
N GLU A 60 -8.49 3.98 5.22
CA GLU A 60 -8.70 2.78 6.02
C GLU A 60 -8.35 1.52 5.22
N ALA A 61 -8.85 1.41 3.99
CA ALA A 61 -8.52 0.30 3.10
C ALA A 61 -7.01 0.17 2.88
N ALA A 62 -6.29 1.29 2.71
CA ALA A 62 -4.83 1.28 2.60
C ALA A 62 -4.17 0.66 3.84
N ARG A 63 -4.59 1.04 5.04
CA ARG A 63 -4.05 0.48 6.29
C ARG A 63 -4.35 -0.99 6.46
N LEU A 64 -5.58 -1.40 6.17
CA LEU A 64 -6.00 -2.80 6.28
C LEU A 64 -5.23 -3.71 5.32
N LEU A 65 -4.81 -3.20 4.16
CA LEU A 65 -4.03 -3.95 3.17
C LEU A 65 -2.56 -4.17 3.57
N GLU A 66 -2.07 -3.58 4.65
CA GLU A 66 -0.72 -3.79 5.19
C GLU A 66 -0.37 -5.27 5.43
N ALA A 67 -1.39 -6.09 5.74
CA ALA A 67 -1.23 -7.50 6.05
C ALA A 67 -1.02 -8.41 4.81
N TRP A 68 -1.18 -7.88 3.60
CA TRP A 68 -1.11 -8.65 2.35
C TRP A 68 -0.02 -8.11 1.42
N GLU A 69 0.70 -9.03 0.78
CA GLU A 69 1.81 -8.70 -0.13
C GLU A 69 1.58 -9.20 -1.57
N GLU A 70 0.35 -9.57 -1.92
CA GLU A 70 -0.03 -9.96 -3.27
C GLU A 70 0.19 -8.81 -4.26
N ASP A 71 0.57 -9.14 -5.47
CA ASP A 71 0.87 -8.19 -6.54
C ASP A 71 -0.22 -7.11 -6.70
N ALA A 72 -1.50 -7.51 -6.62
CA ALA A 72 -2.62 -6.61 -6.76
C ALA A 72 -2.71 -5.57 -5.62
N VAL A 73 -2.27 -5.95 -4.41
CA VAL A 73 -2.20 -5.07 -3.24
C VAL A 73 -1.08 -4.06 -3.41
N VAL A 74 0.12 -4.53 -3.72
CA VAL A 74 1.29 -3.66 -3.93
C VAL A 74 0.99 -2.64 -5.02
N ASP A 75 0.40 -3.05 -6.15
CA ASP A 75 0.02 -2.14 -7.23
C ASP A 75 -1.05 -1.12 -6.78
N ALA A 76 -2.03 -1.54 -5.98
CA ALA A 76 -3.06 -0.65 -5.48
C ALA A 76 -2.50 0.39 -4.48
N LEU A 77 -1.65 -0.04 -3.56
CA LEU A 77 -0.96 0.85 -2.62
C LEU A 77 -0.04 1.83 -3.34
N CYS A 78 0.71 1.38 -4.36
CA CYS A 78 1.53 2.26 -5.18
C CYS A 78 0.69 3.32 -5.91
N ALA A 79 -0.46 2.93 -6.48
CA ALA A 79 -1.37 3.88 -7.12
C ALA A 79 -1.93 4.90 -6.11
N ALA A 80 -2.23 4.45 -4.89
CA ALA A 80 -2.74 5.31 -3.81
C ALA A 80 -1.70 6.32 -3.29
N LEU A 81 -0.40 6.14 -3.55
CA LEU A 81 0.61 7.17 -3.29
C LEU A 81 0.35 8.47 -4.06
N ALA A 82 -0.39 8.40 -5.17
CA ALA A 82 -0.80 9.56 -5.97
C ALA A 82 -2.25 10.02 -5.66
N ASP A 83 -2.84 9.57 -4.57
CA ASP A 83 -4.17 10.02 -4.16
C ASP A 83 -4.16 11.54 -3.91
N PRO A 84 -5.21 12.27 -4.38
CA PRO A 84 -5.29 13.72 -4.19
C PRO A 84 -5.35 14.15 -2.72
N LEU A 85 -5.72 13.26 -1.80
CA LEU A 85 -5.73 13.52 -0.37
C LEU A 85 -4.45 12.99 0.28
N PRO A 86 -3.58 13.86 0.84
CA PRO A 86 -2.30 13.47 1.45
C PRO A 86 -2.43 12.36 2.50
N ALA A 87 -3.51 12.37 3.28
CA ALA A 87 -3.74 11.36 4.31
C ALA A 87 -3.90 9.94 3.75
N VAL A 88 -4.45 9.77 2.55
CA VAL A 88 -4.57 8.48 1.86
C VAL A 88 -3.19 8.05 1.33
N ALA A 89 -2.47 8.98 0.68
CA ALA A 89 -1.14 8.73 0.17
C ALA A 89 -0.14 8.36 1.29
N GLU A 90 -0.24 9.02 2.44
CA GLU A 90 0.58 8.69 3.63
C GLU A 90 0.23 7.31 4.21
N ALA A 91 -1.05 6.95 4.28
CA ALA A 91 -1.47 5.61 4.71
C ALA A 91 -0.92 4.53 3.78
N ALA A 92 -1.02 4.73 2.47
CA ALA A 92 -0.45 3.81 1.49
C ALA A 92 1.09 3.71 1.60
N ALA A 93 1.78 4.83 1.82
CA ALA A 93 3.23 4.86 2.01
C ALA A 93 3.66 4.12 3.29
N GLN A 94 2.86 4.20 4.34
CA GLN A 94 3.11 3.46 5.58
C GLN A 94 2.96 1.96 5.33
N SER A 95 1.86 1.51 4.73
CA SER A 95 1.62 0.11 4.44
C SER A 95 2.68 -0.50 3.51
N LEU A 96 3.15 0.25 2.50
CA LEU A 96 4.28 -0.17 1.66
C LEU A 96 5.59 -0.31 2.46
N GLY A 97 5.77 0.47 3.52
CA GLY A 97 6.94 0.38 4.40
C GLY A 97 6.96 -0.88 5.28
N GLU A 98 5.81 -1.54 5.46
CA GLU A 98 5.68 -2.78 6.25
C GLU A 98 5.86 -4.06 5.43
N LEU A 99 6.03 -3.95 4.10
CA LEU A 99 6.31 -5.10 3.24
C LEU A 99 7.56 -5.85 3.69
N LYS A 100 7.56 -7.17 3.58
CA LYS A 100 8.66 -8.04 4.04
C LYS A 100 9.23 -8.92 2.93
N GLU A 101 8.43 -9.19 1.90
CA GLU A 101 8.81 -10.08 0.82
C GLU A 101 9.59 -9.34 -0.28
N PRO A 102 10.80 -9.79 -0.63
CA PRO A 102 11.59 -9.18 -1.71
C PRO A 102 10.87 -9.18 -3.08
N ALA A 103 9.95 -10.13 -3.30
CA ALA A 103 9.14 -10.17 -4.51
C ALA A 103 8.24 -8.94 -4.62
N ALA A 104 7.59 -8.54 -3.52
CA ALA A 104 6.82 -7.30 -3.45
C ALA A 104 7.70 -6.08 -3.74
N GLY A 105 8.92 -6.06 -3.20
CA GLY A 105 9.89 -4.98 -3.44
C GLY A 105 10.24 -4.79 -4.92
N ARG A 106 10.40 -5.88 -5.68
CA ARG A 106 10.63 -5.79 -7.13
C ARG A 106 9.47 -5.13 -7.88
N ARG A 107 8.27 -5.28 -7.36
CA ARG A 107 7.06 -4.65 -7.92
C ARG A 107 7.07 -3.12 -7.76
N LEU A 108 7.80 -2.60 -6.78
CA LEU A 108 7.96 -1.17 -6.53
C LEU A 108 8.88 -0.48 -7.57
N LEU A 109 9.84 -1.19 -8.12
CA LEU A 109 10.89 -0.58 -8.96
C LEU A 109 10.37 0.27 -10.13
N PRO A 110 9.33 -0.13 -10.88
CA PRO A 110 8.78 0.70 -11.97
C PRO A 110 8.26 2.07 -11.49
N TRP A 111 7.79 2.16 -10.25
CA TRP A 111 7.22 3.38 -9.69
C TRP A 111 8.26 4.47 -9.38
N LEU A 112 9.54 4.13 -9.40
CA LEU A 112 10.63 5.12 -9.32
C LEU A 112 10.66 6.08 -10.50
N GLY A 113 10.01 5.75 -11.63
CA GLY A 113 9.82 6.63 -12.78
C GLY A 113 8.57 7.51 -12.70
N HIS A 114 7.80 7.48 -11.62
CA HIS A 114 6.55 8.23 -11.51
C HIS A 114 6.78 9.75 -11.54
N ALA A 115 5.83 10.50 -12.11
CA ALA A 115 5.93 11.96 -12.24
C ALA A 115 5.95 12.66 -10.88
N ASP A 116 5.14 12.18 -9.93
CA ASP A 116 5.07 12.72 -8.58
C ASP A 116 6.29 12.32 -7.74
N ALA A 117 6.97 13.31 -7.17
CA ALA A 117 8.15 13.13 -6.33
C ALA A 117 7.83 12.43 -5.00
N PHE A 118 6.62 12.62 -4.46
CA PHE A 118 6.19 11.93 -3.25
C PHE A 118 6.13 10.42 -3.49
N VAL A 119 5.58 9.99 -4.62
CA VAL A 119 5.55 8.58 -5.03
C VAL A 119 6.97 8.02 -5.11
N ARG A 120 7.88 8.69 -5.84
CA ARG A 120 9.26 8.23 -5.99
C ARG A 120 9.99 8.13 -4.64
N ALA A 121 9.84 9.12 -3.77
CA ALA A 121 10.46 9.12 -2.44
C ALA A 121 9.90 8.01 -1.54
N SER A 122 8.58 7.80 -1.55
CA SER A 122 7.91 6.75 -0.76
C SER A 122 8.33 5.35 -1.21
N VAL A 123 8.46 5.14 -2.51
CA VAL A 123 8.97 3.88 -3.08
C VAL A 123 10.42 3.61 -2.64
N LEU A 124 11.31 4.61 -2.71
CA LEU A 124 12.69 4.46 -2.22
C LEU A 124 12.72 4.09 -0.73
N ARG A 125 11.87 4.72 0.08
CA ARG A 125 11.77 4.40 1.51
C ARG A 125 11.32 2.96 1.73
N ALA A 126 10.28 2.49 1.05
CA ALA A 126 9.83 1.10 1.14
C ALA A 126 10.92 0.11 0.69
N LEU A 127 11.63 0.40 -0.39
CA LEU A 127 12.76 -0.43 -0.86
C LEU A 127 13.90 -0.49 0.15
N ARG A 128 14.14 0.57 0.91
CA ARG A 128 15.11 0.59 2.01
C ARG A 128 14.68 -0.34 3.15
N GLU A 129 13.42 -0.26 3.57
CA GLU A 129 12.88 -1.10 4.65
C GLU A 129 12.92 -2.60 4.26
N LEU A 130 12.58 -2.90 3.01
CA LEU A 130 12.69 -4.24 2.42
C LEU A 130 14.13 -4.74 2.26
N ARG A 131 15.12 -3.85 2.37
CA ARG A 131 16.52 -4.18 2.16
C ARG A 131 16.80 -4.83 0.80
N LEU A 132 16.13 -4.37 -0.23
CA LEU A 132 16.23 -4.94 -1.57
C LEU A 132 17.53 -4.51 -2.26
N GLU A 133 18.44 -5.48 -2.50
CA GLU A 133 19.73 -5.21 -3.15
C GLU A 133 19.58 -4.66 -4.58
N GLU A 134 18.57 -5.12 -5.31
CA GLU A 134 18.27 -4.66 -6.66
C GLU A 134 17.91 -3.16 -6.73
N SER A 135 17.64 -2.54 -5.58
CA SER A 135 17.40 -1.09 -5.50
C SER A 135 18.67 -0.23 -5.66
N ALA A 136 19.87 -0.83 -5.63
CA ALA A 136 21.14 -0.10 -5.72
C ALA A 136 21.26 0.77 -6.97
N VAL A 137 21.03 0.19 -8.15
CA VAL A 137 21.14 0.92 -9.42
C VAL A 137 20.08 2.01 -9.56
N PRO A 138 18.79 1.73 -9.30
CA PRO A 138 17.76 2.79 -9.27
C PRO A 138 18.06 3.90 -8.25
N ALA A 139 18.56 3.56 -7.06
CA ALA A 139 18.90 4.56 -6.06
C ALA A 139 20.07 5.46 -6.50
N LEU A 140 21.08 4.90 -7.19
CA LEU A 140 22.15 5.71 -7.81
C LEU A 140 21.59 6.70 -8.83
N ALA A 141 20.66 6.28 -9.69
CA ALA A 141 20.01 7.16 -10.64
C ALA A 141 19.21 8.27 -9.93
N ALA A 142 18.53 7.93 -8.85
CA ALA A 142 17.70 8.86 -8.06
C ALA A 142 18.53 9.93 -7.30
N LEU A 143 19.87 9.82 -7.21
CA LEU A 143 20.71 10.91 -6.70
C LEU A 143 20.66 12.15 -7.59
N GLY A 144 20.34 12.00 -8.89
CA GLY A 144 20.15 13.09 -9.82
C GLY A 144 18.72 13.65 -9.87
N ASP A 145 17.80 13.19 -9.03
CA ASP A 145 16.41 13.64 -9.04
C ASP A 145 16.29 15.15 -8.76
N PRO A 146 15.43 15.88 -9.48
CA PRO A 146 15.23 17.31 -9.26
C PRO A 146 14.75 17.62 -7.83
N GLN A 147 14.03 16.71 -7.19
CA GLN A 147 13.47 16.91 -5.86
C GLN A 147 14.41 16.43 -4.74
N ALA A 148 14.70 17.32 -3.79
CA ALA A 148 15.61 17.02 -2.68
C ALA A 148 15.14 15.86 -1.79
N ALA A 149 13.82 15.70 -1.63
CA ALA A 149 13.26 14.58 -0.88
C ALA A 149 13.62 13.22 -1.48
N VAL A 150 13.54 13.09 -2.80
CA VAL A 150 13.90 11.87 -3.53
C VAL A 150 15.41 11.59 -3.40
N ARG A 151 16.25 12.62 -3.60
CA ARG A 151 17.72 12.48 -3.43
C ARG A 151 18.09 12.02 -2.04
N ARG A 152 17.41 12.55 -1.00
CA ARG A 152 17.65 12.14 0.40
C ARG A 152 17.34 10.68 0.65
N GLU A 153 16.21 10.18 0.17
CA GLU A 153 15.86 8.77 0.29
C GLU A 153 16.82 7.87 -0.50
N ALA A 154 17.26 8.32 -1.68
CA ALA A 154 18.26 7.61 -2.47
C ALA A 154 19.58 7.43 -1.71
N VAL A 155 20.07 8.48 -1.04
CA VAL A 155 21.25 8.41 -0.16
C VAL A 155 21.03 7.40 0.97
N ALA A 156 19.84 7.38 1.57
CA ALA A 156 19.52 6.46 2.67
C ALA A 156 19.53 4.99 2.21
N VAL A 157 18.97 4.69 1.03
CA VAL A 157 19.03 3.36 0.41
C VAL A 157 20.49 2.93 0.21
N LEU A 158 21.30 3.78 -0.43
CA LEU A 158 22.69 3.47 -0.74
C LEU A 158 23.57 3.36 0.52
N GLY A 159 23.27 4.15 1.55
CA GLY A 159 23.95 4.08 2.84
C GLY A 159 23.76 2.71 3.48
N TRP A 160 22.57 2.15 3.39
CA TRP A 160 22.29 0.82 3.92
C TRP A 160 22.99 -0.29 3.13
N LEU A 161 23.02 -0.20 1.79
CA LEU A 161 23.64 -1.23 0.93
C LEU A 161 25.17 -1.36 1.08
N ARG A 162 25.81 -0.42 1.78
CA ARG A 162 27.27 -0.43 2.04
C ARG A 162 27.68 -1.17 3.31
N HIS A 163 26.73 -1.60 4.13
CA HIS A 163 26.96 -2.33 5.38
C HIS A 163 26.43 -3.76 5.30
#